data_4001898125e5f27c3d29f036bbdebdf2
#
_entry.id   4001898125e5f27c3d29f036bbdebdf2
#
_cell.length_a   1.000
_cell.length_b   1.000
_cell.length_c   1.000
_cell.angle_alpha   90.00
_cell.angle_beta   90.00
_cell.angle_gamma   90.00
#
_symmetry.space_group_name_H-M   'P 1'
#
loop_
_entity.id
_entity.type
_entity.pdbx_description
1 polymer ?
#
loop_
_entity_poly.entity_id
_entity_poly.type
_entity_poly.pdbx_seq_one_letter_code
_entity_poly.pdbx_strand_id
1 'polypeptide(L)'
;MKFSKHALEKLKLYGLDTDVVREALETSKVVECTDTLKGSKIVIVTIDGKFFSVVIKEKVVVTVYRTDLKKLNSRRRSKRWNCY
;
A
#
# COMPACT_ATOMS: atom_id res chain seq x y z
N MET A 1 -2.38 4.56 13.40
CA MET A 1 -1.33 3.83 12.70
C MET A 1 -0.13 4.75 12.48
N LYS A 2 1.05 4.25 12.75
CA LYS A 2 2.28 5.04 12.61
C LYS A 2 2.85 4.89 11.20
N PHE A 3 3.61 5.91 10.78
CA PHE A 3 4.32 5.89 9.50
C PHE A 3 5.82 5.91 9.77
N SER A 4 6.56 5.03 9.12
CA SER A 4 8.02 5.01 9.22
C SER A 4 8.61 6.24 8.54
N LYS A 5 9.88 6.55 8.85
CA LYS A 5 10.58 7.65 8.20
C LYS A 5 10.59 7.47 6.67
N HIS A 6 10.86 6.25 6.22
CA HIS A 6 10.85 5.93 4.79
C HIS A 6 9.47 6.18 4.15
N ALA A 7 8.39 5.78 4.85
CA ALA A 7 7.03 6.02 4.36
C ALA A 7 6.75 7.52 4.24
N LEU A 8 7.17 8.31 5.23
CA LEU A 8 6.98 9.76 5.20
C LEU A 8 7.73 10.40 4.02
N GLU A 9 8.94 9.93 3.73
CA GLU A 9 9.70 10.39 2.58
C GLU A 9 8.98 10.07 1.26
N LYS A 10 8.40 8.88 1.15
CA LYS A 10 7.62 8.48 -0.02
C LYS A 10 6.37 9.32 -0.19
N LEU A 11 5.65 9.59 0.90
CA LEU A 11 4.46 10.46 0.84
C LEU A 11 4.83 11.85 0.34
N LYS A 12 5.92 12.40 0.83
CA LYS A 12 6.40 13.71 0.37
C LYS A 12 6.69 13.70 -1.12
N LEU A 13 7.30 12.62 -1.61
CA LEU A 13 7.61 12.46 -3.02
C LEU A 13 6.34 12.47 -3.90
N TYR A 14 5.25 11.88 -3.40
CA TYR A 14 3.98 11.82 -4.12
C TYR A 14 3.05 13.00 -3.83
N GLY A 15 3.45 13.92 -2.96
CA GLY A 15 2.62 15.05 -2.57
C GLY A 15 1.41 14.65 -1.71
N LEU A 16 1.54 13.59 -0.93
CA LEU A 16 0.48 13.08 -0.07
C LEU A 16 0.80 13.37 1.40
N ASP A 17 -0.25 13.54 2.23
CA ASP A 17 -0.04 13.60 3.66
C ASP A 17 -0.60 12.33 4.34
N THR A 18 -0.28 12.16 5.62
CA THR A 18 -0.64 10.96 6.36
C THR A 18 -2.14 10.79 6.52
N ASP A 19 -2.88 11.90 6.65
CA ASP A 19 -4.33 11.84 6.83
C ASP A 19 -5.03 11.33 5.58
N VAL A 20 -4.55 11.72 4.40
CA VAL A 20 -5.08 11.23 3.13
C VAL A 20 -4.90 9.72 3.03
N VAL A 21 -3.74 9.20 3.43
CA VAL A 21 -3.47 7.76 3.39
C VAL A 21 -4.33 7.03 4.41
N ARG A 22 -4.45 7.56 5.63
CA ARG A 22 -5.31 6.95 6.66
C ARG A 22 -6.76 6.86 6.20
N GLU A 23 -7.29 7.94 5.63
CA GLU A 23 -8.64 7.94 5.09
C GLU A 23 -8.80 6.93 3.97
N ALA A 24 -7.85 6.85 3.04
CA ALA A 24 -7.90 5.90 1.94
C ALA A 24 -7.90 4.45 2.43
N LEU A 25 -7.16 4.15 3.49
CA LEU A 25 -7.15 2.82 4.11
C LEU A 25 -8.52 2.43 4.67
N GLU A 26 -9.30 3.42 5.12
CA GLU A 26 -10.63 3.17 5.67
C GLU A 26 -11.73 3.15 4.60
N THR A 27 -11.65 4.05 3.61
CA THR A 27 -12.76 4.30 2.70
C THR A 27 -12.50 3.94 1.24
N SER A 28 -11.25 3.76 0.85
CA SER A 28 -10.87 3.59 -0.57
C SER A 28 -10.03 2.35 -0.82
N LYS A 29 -10.16 1.35 0.03
CA LYS A 29 -9.43 0.09 -0.11
C LYS A 29 -9.99 -0.71 -1.28
N VAL A 30 -9.11 -1.13 -2.19
CA VAL A 30 -9.46 -1.94 -3.36
C VAL A 30 -9.28 -3.42 -3.04
N VAL A 31 -8.10 -3.77 -2.51
CA VAL A 31 -7.77 -5.15 -2.19
C VAL A 31 -6.68 -5.17 -1.12
N GLU A 32 -6.68 -6.22 -0.32
CA GLU A 32 -5.67 -6.42 0.71
C GLU A 32 -4.91 -7.71 0.40
N CYS A 33 -3.59 -7.63 0.42
CA CYS A 33 -2.71 -8.75 0.12
C CYS A 33 -1.71 -8.97 1.25
N THR A 34 -1.17 -10.18 1.31
CA THR A 34 -0.07 -10.52 2.21
C THR A 34 1.12 -10.94 1.38
N ASP A 35 2.30 -10.37 1.68
CA ASP A 35 3.54 -10.78 1.04
C ASP A 35 3.96 -12.14 1.61
N THR A 36 4.03 -13.15 0.76
CA THR A 36 4.30 -14.53 1.19
C THR A 36 5.74 -14.72 1.67
N LEU A 37 6.65 -13.86 1.25
CA LEU A 37 8.06 -13.94 1.66
C LEU A 37 8.35 -13.12 2.91
N LYS A 38 7.83 -11.90 2.97
CA LYS A 38 8.13 -10.95 4.05
C LYS A 38 7.09 -10.92 5.16
N GLY A 39 5.90 -11.48 4.92
CA GLY A 39 4.83 -11.47 5.90
C GLY A 39 4.18 -10.10 6.11
N SER A 40 4.54 -9.10 5.33
CA SER A 40 3.92 -7.78 5.44
C SER A 40 2.55 -7.77 4.75
N LYS A 41 1.69 -6.87 5.21
CA LYS A 41 0.38 -6.64 4.61
C LYS A 41 0.52 -5.55 3.56
N ILE A 42 -0.06 -5.77 2.39
CA ILE A 42 -0.10 -4.75 1.33
C ILE A 42 -1.57 -4.41 1.09
N VAL A 43 -1.91 -3.14 1.28
CA VAL A 43 -3.27 -2.66 1.02
C VAL A 43 -3.22 -1.76 -0.20
N ILE A 44 -3.99 -2.12 -1.24
CA ILE A 44 -4.09 -1.29 -2.43
C ILE A 44 -5.26 -0.35 -2.23
N VAL A 45 -5.00 0.95 -2.36
CA VAL A 45 -6.00 2.00 -2.18
C VAL A 45 -6.03 2.90 -3.39
N THR A 46 -7.11 3.66 -3.55
CA THR A 46 -7.20 4.71 -4.56
C THR A 46 -7.11 6.07 -3.88
N ILE A 47 -6.30 6.96 -4.45
CA ILE A 47 -6.18 8.35 -4.01
C ILE A 47 -6.13 9.19 -5.28
N ASP A 48 -7.07 10.12 -5.44
CA ASP A 48 -7.18 10.96 -6.63
C ASP A 48 -7.23 10.15 -7.94
N GLY A 49 -7.95 9.02 -7.91
CA GLY A 49 -8.10 8.15 -9.09
C GLY A 49 -6.88 7.33 -9.44
N LYS A 50 -5.86 7.32 -8.58
CA LYS A 50 -4.62 6.57 -8.79
C LYS A 50 -4.49 5.47 -7.76
N PHE A 51 -3.86 4.35 -8.15
CA PHE A 51 -3.63 3.23 -7.23
C PHE A 51 -2.32 3.40 -6.48
N PHE A 52 -2.37 3.16 -5.17
CA PHE A 52 -1.18 3.16 -4.31
C PHE A 52 -1.14 1.87 -3.50
N SER A 53 0.07 1.33 -3.34
CA SER A 53 0.32 0.21 -2.44
C SER A 53 0.79 0.78 -1.11
N VAL A 54 0.09 0.44 -0.04
CA VAL A 54 0.47 0.81 1.33
C VAL A 54 0.96 -0.45 2.00
N VAL A 55 2.25 -0.51 2.31
CA VAL A 55 2.87 -1.69 2.93
C VAL A 55 2.91 -1.49 4.44
N ILE A 56 2.29 -2.42 5.16
CA ILE A 56 2.13 -2.34 6.61
C ILE A 56 2.77 -3.56 7.26
N LYS A 57 3.58 -3.30 8.28
CA LYS A 57 4.20 -4.36 9.08
C LYS A 57 4.13 -3.95 10.54
N GLU A 58 3.58 -4.85 11.39
CA GLU A 58 3.46 -4.60 12.84
C GLU A 58 2.75 -3.27 13.16
N LYS A 59 1.67 -2.98 12.43
CA LYS A 59 0.85 -1.77 12.59
C LYS A 59 1.58 -0.47 12.23
N VAL A 60 2.67 -0.59 11.46
CA VAL A 60 3.42 0.56 10.97
C VAL A 60 3.38 0.55 9.44
N VAL A 61 3.06 1.70 8.85
CA VAL A 61 3.19 1.87 7.39
C VAL A 61 4.67 2.03 7.11
N VAL A 62 5.27 1.03 6.47
CA VAL A 62 6.72 1.02 6.21
C VAL A 62 7.10 1.65 4.88
N THR A 63 6.20 1.61 3.90
CA THR A 63 6.40 2.32 2.63
C THR A 63 5.07 2.49 1.92
N VAL A 64 5.06 3.43 0.96
CA VAL A 64 3.92 3.68 0.07
C VAL A 64 4.50 3.90 -1.32
N TYR A 65 3.89 3.30 -2.35
CA TYR A 65 4.34 3.52 -3.73
C TYR A 65 3.17 3.41 -4.70
N ARG A 66 3.32 4.05 -5.85
CA ARG A 66 2.31 3.98 -6.91
C ARG A 66 2.32 2.60 -7.55
N THR A 67 1.14 2.13 -7.88
CA THR A 67 0.98 0.85 -8.56
C THR A 67 -0.12 0.96 -9.61
N ASP A 68 -0.37 -0.14 -10.32
CA ASP A 68 -1.48 -0.27 -11.25
C ASP A 68 -1.99 -1.72 -11.24
N LEU A 69 -3.10 -1.96 -11.91
CA LEU A 69 -3.71 -3.30 -11.95
C LEU A 69 -2.80 -4.33 -12.62
N LYS A 70 -2.01 -3.91 -13.59
CA LYS A 70 -1.08 -4.80 -14.29
C LYS A 70 -0.01 -5.33 -13.34
N LYS A 71 0.59 -4.44 -12.54
CA LYS A 71 1.59 -4.83 -11.54
C LYS A 71 0.98 -5.71 -10.46
N LEU A 72 -0.22 -5.37 -10.00
CA LEU A 72 -0.94 -6.17 -9.01
C LEU A 72 -1.17 -7.60 -9.54
N ASN A 73 -1.68 -7.73 -10.76
CA ASN A 73 -1.96 -9.03 -11.36
C ASN A 73 -0.69 -9.85 -11.57
N SER A 74 0.41 -9.20 -11.94
CA SER A 74 1.71 -9.87 -12.09
C SER A 74 2.17 -10.48 -10.77
N ARG A 75 2.06 -9.73 -9.67
CA ARG A 75 2.46 -10.25 -8.35
C ARG A 75 1.55 -11.36 -7.85
N ARG A 76 0.26 -11.30 -8.16
CA ARG A 76 -0.68 -12.37 -7.83
C ARG A 76 -0.35 -13.64 -8.59
N ARG A 77 -0.04 -13.53 -9.88
CA ARG A 77 0.33 -14.66 -10.73
C ARG A 77 1.61 -15.34 -10.27
N SER A 78 2.58 -14.58 -9.82
CA SER A 78 3.83 -15.13 -9.32
C SER A 78 3.68 -15.73 -7.91
N LYS A 79 2.49 -15.61 -7.31
CA LYS A 79 2.17 -16.06 -5.95
C LYS A 79 3.01 -15.38 -4.88
N ARG A 80 3.64 -14.26 -5.22
CA ARG A 80 4.39 -13.47 -4.26
C ARG A 80 3.46 -12.80 -3.26
N TRP A 81 2.28 -12.37 -3.73
CA TRP A 81 1.24 -11.79 -2.89
C TRP A 81 0.03 -12.69 -2.87
N ASN A 82 -0.48 -12.95 -1.68
CA ASN A 82 -1.75 -13.64 -1.48
C ASN A 82 -2.80 -12.57 -1.19
N CYS A 83 -3.73 -12.35 -2.12
CA CYS A 83 -4.72 -11.28 -2.05
C CYS A 83 -6.11 -11.83 -1.78
N TYR A 84 -6.86 -11.07 -1.00
CA TYR A 84 -8.21 -11.42 -0.58
C TYR A 84 -9.29 -10.71 -1.37
#